data_0428e08402a554e91aa9affa51ec1ae7
#
_entry.id   0428e08402a554e91aa9affa51ec1ae7
#
_cell.length_a   1.000
_cell.length_b   1.000
_cell.length_c   1.000
_cell.angle_alpha   90.00
_cell.angle_beta   90.00
_cell.angle_gamma   90.00
#
_symmetry.space_group_name_H-M   'P 1'
#
loop_
_entity.id
_entity.type
_entity.pdbx_description
1 polymer ?
#
loop_
_entity_poly.entity_id
_entity_poly.type
_entity_poly.pdbx_seq_one_letter_code
_entity_poly.pdbx_strand_id
1 'polypeptide(L)'
;MAAALVGVSMVAAGTLAGVGPAAANAPGHPGTPSAPRTVFTEGFENGEGAAVTPLPDYTGAAPQGQTYAADPAWLTSCNGLLVSQQAPASPPAGVNCGGFWAANKQMAAALGTWAGGDAATNHSLTAYTSGNPGAGRTELETVRPIPLSAANRFLAFSVDAAAQNCFTNHPLLAFYLLDGGAARAAFSSPIDPCQNPGQVIGGTSVGTYASNGSVLFSGDSAGIRLVNEQASGNGNDGAIDNVRLLDATPQLDQAFAPARLPVGAPTTLTFTITNTSELAAKNGWSFTAQLPAGLRLDGGSAATSCGSGTATADAANGTVTVHGDLAAGQQDCTATVQLTSITGGTYQVCGSAITDAVGVDLPGCASVTFTAPVFDARSHGVRLTSPLLDIGPLAPSAHSCTPLPGEDDHSVLSAGLGSVGTLGALTTDASGTIGADGSRTAAAHARTAGVNLLGGLITADLVGTSAQARQPLTDNGPGAITLTGATTLTNLRVAGVAVAADAAPNTTIGLPLVGSLVINQQTPIAAGKGITVTALSLTLLTGVHVTIAQSTAALLTTTDPCPAS
;
A
#
# COMPACT_ATOMS: atom_id res chain seq x y z
N MET A 1 10.40 -24.20 -55.01
CA MET A 1 9.87 -22.90 -54.64
C MET A 1 10.37 -22.57 -53.23
N ALA A 2 11.42 -21.79 -53.14
CA ALA A 2 12.03 -21.38 -51.86
C ALA A 2 11.58 -19.93 -51.57
N ALA A 3 10.92 -19.73 -50.43
CA ALA A 3 10.56 -18.41 -49.96
C ALA A 3 11.67 -17.93 -49.03
N ALA A 4 12.31 -16.83 -49.42
CA ALA A 4 13.31 -16.13 -48.61
C ALA A 4 12.60 -15.22 -47.60
N LEU A 5 12.85 -15.43 -46.31
CA LEU A 5 12.50 -14.46 -45.25
C LEU A 5 13.61 -13.40 -45.19
N VAL A 6 13.24 -12.17 -45.50
CA VAL A 6 14.05 -10.97 -45.26
C VAL A 6 13.85 -10.56 -43.80
N GLY A 7 14.87 -10.74 -42.96
CA GLY A 7 14.91 -10.22 -41.61
C GLY A 7 15.27 -8.72 -41.63
N VAL A 8 14.34 -7.89 -41.22
CA VAL A 8 14.59 -6.45 -40.95
C VAL A 8 15.18 -6.32 -39.56
N SER A 9 16.48 -6.06 -39.47
CA SER A 9 17.14 -5.67 -38.22
C SER A 9 16.78 -4.21 -37.90
N MET A 10 15.92 -4.00 -36.91
CA MET A 10 15.76 -2.66 -36.32
C MET A 10 16.95 -2.38 -35.40
N VAL A 11 17.81 -1.49 -35.84
CA VAL A 11 18.79 -0.83 -34.97
C VAL A 11 18.01 0.14 -34.09
N ALA A 12 17.80 -0.21 -32.83
CA ALA A 12 17.30 0.71 -31.84
C ALA A 12 18.42 1.70 -31.50
N ALA A 13 18.28 2.95 -32.00
CA ALA A 13 19.07 4.08 -31.51
C ALA A 13 18.68 4.30 -30.04
N GLY A 14 19.53 3.88 -29.13
CA GLY A 14 19.38 4.17 -27.70
C GLY A 14 19.55 5.69 -27.48
N THR A 15 18.45 6.37 -27.27
CA THR A 15 18.50 7.73 -26.69
C THR A 15 19.02 7.58 -25.26
N LEU A 16 20.17 8.16 -24.98
CA LEU A 16 20.67 8.40 -23.62
C LEU A 16 19.64 9.28 -22.90
N ALA A 17 18.70 8.64 -22.20
CA ALA A 17 17.82 9.33 -21.26
C ALA A 17 18.69 9.85 -20.13
N GLY A 18 18.70 11.17 -19.92
CA GLY A 18 19.36 11.79 -18.78
C GLY A 18 18.91 11.12 -17.49
N VAL A 19 19.87 10.75 -16.63
CA VAL A 19 19.61 10.16 -15.32
C VAL A 19 18.99 11.25 -14.44
N GLY A 20 17.66 11.32 -14.45
CA GLY A 20 16.92 12.04 -13.41
C GLY A 20 17.04 11.27 -12.09
N PRO A 21 16.68 11.88 -10.94
CA PRO A 21 16.65 11.15 -9.68
C PRO A 21 15.83 9.88 -9.86
N ALA A 22 16.41 8.73 -9.48
CA ALA A 22 15.79 7.43 -9.67
C ALA A 22 14.42 7.42 -8.98
N ALA A 23 13.35 7.30 -9.76
CA ALA A 23 12.00 7.15 -9.22
C ALA A 23 11.93 5.82 -8.44
N ALA A 24 11.20 5.83 -7.31
CA ALA A 24 10.94 4.60 -6.57
C ALA A 24 10.40 3.50 -7.48
N ASN A 25 10.74 2.24 -7.22
CA ASN A 25 10.18 1.10 -7.97
C ASN A 25 8.65 1.20 -7.94
N ALA A 26 8.01 0.98 -9.09
CA ALA A 26 6.56 0.92 -9.12
C ALA A 26 6.10 -0.29 -8.28
N PRO A 27 5.21 -0.11 -7.28
CA PRO A 27 4.64 -1.24 -6.55
C PRO A 27 3.88 -2.16 -7.51
N GLY A 28 3.88 -3.45 -7.27
CA GLY A 28 2.97 -4.31 -8.00
C GLY A 28 3.42 -5.71 -8.39
N HIS A 29 4.60 -6.16 -7.97
CA HIS A 29 5.05 -7.54 -8.17
C HIS A 29 5.61 -8.15 -6.87
N PRO A 30 4.78 -8.31 -5.81
CA PRO A 30 5.23 -8.85 -4.53
C PRO A 30 5.90 -10.23 -4.73
N GLY A 31 7.08 -10.41 -4.11
CA GLY A 31 7.85 -11.64 -4.20
C GLY A 31 8.64 -11.83 -5.51
N THR A 32 8.60 -10.87 -6.44
CA THR A 32 9.37 -10.94 -7.69
C THR A 32 10.48 -9.90 -7.69
N PRO A 33 11.75 -10.28 -7.46
CA PRO A 33 12.88 -9.36 -7.42
C PRO A 33 13.07 -8.59 -8.72
N SER A 34 13.24 -7.27 -8.61
CA SER A 34 13.57 -6.38 -9.73
C SER A 34 15.06 -6.02 -9.72
N ALA A 35 15.60 -5.60 -10.87
CA ALA A 35 16.99 -5.16 -10.94
C ALA A 35 17.23 -3.91 -10.07
N PRO A 36 18.39 -3.80 -9.40
CA PRO A 36 18.80 -2.57 -8.74
C PRO A 36 18.79 -1.39 -9.71
N ARG A 37 18.47 -0.20 -9.22
CA ARG A 37 18.45 1.02 -10.03
C ARG A 37 19.84 1.64 -10.08
N THR A 38 20.26 2.05 -11.28
CA THR A 38 21.50 2.81 -11.43
C THR A 38 21.31 4.21 -10.85
N VAL A 39 22.12 4.57 -9.84
CA VAL A 39 22.18 5.90 -9.23
C VAL A 39 23.26 6.75 -9.89
N PHE A 40 24.40 6.12 -10.15
CA PHE A 40 25.55 6.78 -10.76
C PHE A 40 26.31 5.79 -11.64
N THR A 41 26.84 6.29 -12.74
CA THR A 41 27.75 5.55 -13.62
C THR A 41 28.82 6.49 -14.16
N GLU A 42 30.06 5.98 -14.21
CA GLU A 42 31.19 6.69 -14.82
C GLU A 42 32.00 5.70 -15.64
N GLY A 43 32.11 6.01 -16.93
CA GLY A 43 32.91 5.25 -17.89
C GLY A 43 34.07 6.09 -18.48
N PHE A 44 34.32 7.28 -17.91
CA PHE A 44 35.41 8.18 -18.29
C PHE A 44 35.44 8.59 -19.77
N GLU A 45 34.29 8.57 -20.46
CA GLU A 45 34.21 8.82 -21.91
C GLU A 45 33.87 10.27 -22.30
N ASN A 46 33.51 11.11 -21.32
CA ASN A 46 32.90 12.41 -21.63
C ASN A 46 33.91 13.41 -22.19
N GLY A 47 33.80 13.68 -23.50
CA GLY A 47 34.59 14.70 -24.19
C GLY A 47 36.03 14.31 -24.54
N GLU A 48 36.42 13.03 -24.33
CA GLU A 48 37.84 12.63 -24.37
C GLU A 48 38.39 12.46 -25.81
N GLY A 49 37.76 11.73 -26.69
CA GLY A 49 38.30 11.48 -28.05
C GLY A 49 39.69 10.82 -28.00
N ALA A 50 40.69 11.36 -28.71
CA ALA A 50 42.07 10.88 -28.65
C ALA A 50 42.95 11.67 -27.65
N ALA A 51 42.38 12.50 -26.83
CA ALA A 51 43.09 13.27 -25.81
C ALA A 51 43.54 12.38 -24.64
N VAL A 52 44.47 12.93 -23.83
CA VAL A 52 44.86 12.34 -22.53
C VAL A 52 44.59 13.39 -21.48
N THR A 53 43.69 13.09 -20.57
CA THR A 53 43.23 14.07 -19.58
C THR A 53 43.66 13.59 -18.17
N PRO A 54 44.35 14.43 -17.38
CA PRO A 54 44.56 14.14 -15.97
C PRO A 54 43.25 14.09 -15.20
N LEU A 55 43.09 13.15 -14.28
CA LEU A 55 41.84 12.96 -13.52
C LEU A 55 41.32 14.24 -12.86
N PRO A 56 42.14 15.13 -12.25
CA PRO A 56 41.64 16.39 -11.67
C PRO A 56 41.04 17.39 -12.69
N ASP A 57 41.42 17.25 -13.96
CA ASP A 57 40.95 18.13 -15.06
C ASP A 57 39.68 17.55 -15.77
N TYR A 58 39.35 16.30 -15.49
CA TYR A 58 38.22 15.61 -16.09
C TYR A 58 36.87 16.00 -15.44
N THR A 59 35.85 16.07 -16.27
CA THR A 59 34.46 16.23 -15.82
C THR A 59 33.59 15.18 -16.49
N GLY A 60 32.93 14.36 -15.69
CA GLY A 60 32.03 13.32 -16.15
C GLY A 60 30.80 13.87 -16.87
N ALA A 61 30.04 12.98 -17.48
CA ALA A 61 28.87 13.34 -18.30
C ALA A 61 27.76 14.05 -17.51
N ALA A 62 27.01 14.91 -18.22
CA ALA A 62 25.79 15.50 -17.69
C ALA A 62 24.73 14.39 -17.43
N PRO A 63 23.77 14.57 -16.50
CA PRO A 63 23.49 15.80 -15.73
C PRO A 63 24.38 16.01 -14.49
N GLN A 64 25.10 15.00 -14.02
CA GLN A 64 25.84 15.08 -12.76
C GLN A 64 27.13 15.90 -12.90
N GLY A 65 27.80 15.79 -14.05
CA GLY A 65 29.04 16.50 -14.31
C GLY A 65 30.06 16.29 -13.19
N GLN A 66 30.26 15.03 -12.76
CA GLN A 66 31.10 14.71 -11.62
C GLN A 66 32.55 15.12 -11.88
N THR A 67 33.23 15.63 -10.86
CA THR A 67 34.65 15.92 -10.87
C THR A 67 35.35 15.10 -9.79
N TYR A 68 36.65 14.90 -9.93
CA TYR A 68 37.39 13.94 -9.11
C TYR A 68 38.62 14.57 -8.51
N ALA A 69 38.96 14.12 -7.31
CA ALA A 69 40.20 14.43 -6.63
C ALA A 69 41.01 13.15 -6.44
N ALA A 70 42.31 13.29 -6.37
CA ALA A 70 43.25 12.23 -6.02
C ALA A 70 44.43 12.79 -5.16
N ASP A 71 45.16 11.92 -4.47
CA ASP A 71 46.32 12.31 -3.70
C ASP A 71 47.43 12.88 -4.65
N PRO A 72 47.87 14.13 -4.47
CA PRO A 72 48.94 14.71 -5.30
C PRO A 72 50.22 13.88 -5.35
N ALA A 73 50.52 13.11 -4.29
CA ALA A 73 51.67 12.24 -4.28
C ALA A 73 51.52 10.99 -5.17
N TRP A 74 50.25 10.57 -5.41
CA TRP A 74 49.94 9.50 -6.37
C TRP A 74 49.91 10.01 -7.81
N LEU A 75 49.43 11.22 -8.03
CA LEU A 75 49.34 11.87 -9.36
C LEU A 75 50.73 12.18 -9.98
N THR A 76 51.76 11.48 -9.58
CA THR A 76 53.10 11.61 -10.12
C THR A 76 53.38 10.57 -11.20
N SER A 77 54.32 10.86 -12.10
CA SER A 77 54.69 9.92 -13.16
C SER A 77 53.52 9.63 -14.14
N CYS A 78 53.10 8.38 -14.26
CA CYS A 78 52.15 7.91 -15.23
C CYS A 78 50.79 7.48 -14.60
N ASN A 79 50.46 8.08 -13.46
CA ASN A 79 49.25 7.78 -12.72
C ASN A 79 48.16 8.84 -12.91
N GLY A 80 46.91 8.45 -12.78
CA GLY A 80 45.76 9.36 -12.83
C GLY A 80 45.49 9.96 -14.20
N LEU A 81 45.71 9.19 -15.24
CA LEU A 81 45.49 9.60 -16.62
C LEU A 81 44.29 8.87 -17.22
N LEU A 82 43.39 9.61 -17.82
CA LEU A 82 42.31 9.06 -18.68
C LEU A 82 42.91 8.83 -20.08
N VAL A 83 42.87 7.59 -20.51
CA VAL A 83 43.59 7.14 -21.70
C VAL A 83 42.73 6.17 -22.50
N SER A 84 42.80 6.27 -23.81
CA SER A 84 42.31 5.24 -24.74
C SER A 84 43.45 4.69 -25.61
N GLN A 85 43.16 3.64 -26.37
CA GLN A 85 44.14 3.09 -27.34
C GLN A 85 44.49 4.12 -28.43
N GLN A 86 43.59 5.06 -28.72
CA GLN A 86 43.78 6.14 -29.72
C GLN A 86 44.69 7.28 -29.23
N ALA A 87 45.00 7.31 -27.93
CA ALA A 87 45.91 8.34 -27.38
C ALA A 87 47.25 8.40 -28.15
N PRO A 88 47.92 9.55 -28.18
CA PRO A 88 49.17 9.76 -28.92
C PRO A 88 50.22 8.66 -28.62
N ALA A 89 51.17 8.49 -29.57
CA ALA A 89 52.24 7.50 -29.40
C ALA A 89 53.17 7.80 -28.24
N SER A 90 53.23 9.06 -27.80
CA SER A 90 54.04 9.52 -26.65
C SER A 90 53.11 10.09 -25.58
N PRO A 91 53.44 9.99 -24.29
CA PRO A 91 52.67 10.60 -23.22
C PRO A 91 52.69 12.14 -23.36
N PRO A 92 51.76 12.85 -22.68
CA PRO A 92 51.78 14.30 -22.63
C PRO A 92 53.09 14.89 -22.12
N ALA A 93 53.40 16.14 -22.53
CA ALA A 93 54.61 16.81 -22.06
C ALA A 93 54.59 16.94 -20.54
N GLY A 94 55.71 16.56 -19.91
CA GLY A 94 55.83 16.55 -18.44
C GLY A 94 55.41 15.25 -17.73
N VAL A 95 54.75 14.32 -18.42
CA VAL A 95 54.40 13.00 -17.91
C VAL A 95 55.55 12.02 -18.19
N ASN A 96 56.06 11.41 -17.15
CA ASN A 96 57.15 10.42 -17.26
C ASN A 96 56.61 9.01 -17.00
N CYS A 97 56.43 8.23 -18.04
CA CYS A 97 55.99 6.83 -17.97
C CYS A 97 57.12 5.83 -18.01
N GLY A 98 58.38 6.25 -17.95
CA GLY A 98 59.53 5.36 -17.93
C GLY A 98 59.63 4.39 -19.13
N GLY A 99 59.03 4.72 -20.28
CA GLY A 99 58.97 3.85 -21.46
C GLY A 99 57.76 2.90 -21.50
N PHE A 100 56.87 2.92 -20.48
CA PHE A 100 55.74 1.99 -20.35
C PHE A 100 54.40 2.62 -20.73
N TRP A 101 54.39 3.72 -21.47
CA TRP A 101 53.16 4.40 -21.93
C TRP A 101 52.16 3.48 -22.65
N ALA A 102 52.67 2.52 -23.43
CA ALA A 102 51.84 1.56 -24.13
C ALA A 102 50.99 0.67 -23.19
N ALA A 103 51.43 0.46 -21.97
CA ALA A 103 50.72 -0.35 -20.97
C ALA A 103 49.41 0.30 -20.52
N ASN A 104 49.38 1.63 -20.28
CA ASN A 104 48.14 2.37 -19.96
C ASN A 104 47.12 2.23 -21.09
N LYS A 105 47.57 2.42 -22.34
CA LYS A 105 46.69 2.26 -23.53
C LYS A 105 46.15 0.85 -23.68
N GLN A 106 46.98 -0.15 -23.37
CA GLN A 106 46.61 -1.57 -23.43
C GLN A 106 45.60 -1.92 -22.33
N MET A 107 45.73 -1.40 -21.11
CA MET A 107 44.75 -1.60 -20.04
C MET A 107 43.36 -1.02 -20.43
N ALA A 108 43.34 0.20 -21.00
CA ALA A 108 42.09 0.80 -21.48
C ALA A 108 41.43 -0.02 -22.58
N ALA A 109 42.22 -0.50 -23.57
CA ALA A 109 41.72 -1.37 -24.64
C ALA A 109 41.20 -2.72 -24.13
N ALA A 110 41.86 -3.29 -23.12
CA ALA A 110 41.44 -4.53 -22.51
C ALA A 110 40.12 -4.39 -21.76
N LEU A 111 39.92 -3.29 -21.02
CA LEU A 111 38.65 -2.93 -20.37
C LEU A 111 37.52 -2.73 -21.37
N GLY A 112 37.76 -2.00 -22.48
CA GLY A 112 36.79 -1.82 -23.54
C GLY A 112 36.37 -3.15 -24.20
N THR A 113 37.34 -4.04 -24.44
CA THR A 113 37.05 -5.40 -24.94
C THR A 113 36.23 -6.21 -23.94
N TRP A 114 36.58 -6.16 -22.66
CA TRP A 114 35.88 -6.82 -21.56
C TRP A 114 34.42 -6.39 -21.44
N ALA A 115 34.18 -5.06 -21.53
CA ALA A 115 32.83 -4.50 -21.48
C ALA A 115 31.99 -4.77 -22.74
N GLY A 116 32.55 -5.39 -23.79
CA GLY A 116 31.89 -5.64 -25.07
C GLY A 116 31.75 -4.38 -25.92
N GLY A 117 32.51 -3.33 -25.63
CA GLY A 117 32.58 -2.07 -26.35
C GLY A 117 33.71 -2.01 -27.39
N ASP A 118 34.04 -0.80 -27.85
CA ASP A 118 35.14 -0.57 -28.80
C ASP A 118 36.48 -0.41 -28.04
N ALA A 119 37.34 -1.40 -28.16
CA ALA A 119 38.67 -1.41 -27.53
C ALA A 119 39.55 -0.22 -27.93
N ALA A 120 39.33 0.40 -29.11
CA ALA A 120 40.17 1.50 -29.57
C ALA A 120 39.79 2.84 -28.93
N THR A 121 38.50 3.07 -28.69
CA THR A 121 37.96 4.34 -28.21
C THR A 121 37.70 4.37 -26.71
N ASN A 122 37.62 3.21 -26.06
CA ASN A 122 37.33 3.10 -24.64
C ASN A 122 38.37 3.83 -23.79
N HIS A 123 37.91 4.75 -22.92
CA HIS A 123 38.75 5.43 -21.94
C HIS A 123 38.67 4.72 -20.59
N SER A 124 39.71 4.78 -19.85
CA SER A 124 39.76 4.32 -18.47
C SER A 124 40.70 5.18 -17.64
N LEU A 125 40.44 5.26 -16.34
CA LEU A 125 41.39 5.83 -15.40
C LEU A 125 42.55 4.85 -15.21
N THR A 126 43.76 5.23 -15.61
CA THR A 126 44.93 4.36 -15.63
C THR A 126 46.03 4.84 -14.68
N ALA A 127 46.80 3.88 -14.17
CA ALA A 127 48.00 4.10 -13.38
C ALA A 127 49.10 3.12 -13.83
N TYR A 128 50.24 3.65 -14.17
CA TYR A 128 51.48 2.87 -14.30
C TYR A 128 52.43 3.35 -13.21
N THR A 129 52.36 2.71 -12.06
CA THR A 129 52.97 3.22 -10.82
C THR A 129 54.47 2.99 -10.83
N SER A 130 55.24 4.05 -10.73
CA SER A 130 56.69 4.03 -10.64
C SER A 130 57.15 4.46 -9.26
N GLY A 131 58.14 3.75 -8.68
CA GLY A 131 58.63 4.00 -7.32
C GLY A 131 57.69 3.46 -6.25
N ASN A 132 57.73 4.05 -5.05
CA ASN A 132 56.94 3.63 -3.89
C ASN A 132 56.05 4.78 -3.44
N PRO A 133 54.83 4.91 -3.96
CA PRO A 133 53.91 6.02 -3.61
C PRO A 133 53.46 5.95 -2.14
N GLY A 134 53.60 4.79 -1.49
CA GLY A 134 53.05 4.49 -0.16
C GLY A 134 51.65 3.91 -0.24
N ALA A 135 51.33 3.00 0.68
CA ALA A 135 50.00 2.44 0.82
C ALA A 135 48.99 3.48 1.29
N GLY A 136 47.71 3.26 0.95
CA GLY A 136 46.62 4.12 1.41
C GLY A 136 46.47 5.42 0.62
N ARG A 137 47.04 5.51 -0.59
CA ARG A 137 46.87 6.68 -1.46
C ARG A 137 45.50 6.69 -2.11
N THR A 138 44.80 7.85 -2.04
CA THR A 138 43.56 8.05 -2.77
C THR A 138 43.86 8.20 -4.24
N GLU A 139 43.33 7.29 -5.05
CA GLU A 139 43.49 7.31 -6.52
C GLU A 139 42.30 8.00 -7.21
N LEU A 140 41.11 7.95 -6.59
CA LEU A 140 39.92 8.66 -7.03
C LEU A 140 39.02 8.97 -5.83
N GLU A 141 38.50 10.19 -5.78
CA GLU A 141 37.41 10.57 -4.89
C GLU A 141 36.45 11.50 -5.60
N THR A 142 35.15 11.23 -5.52
CA THR A 142 34.11 12.13 -6.07
C THR A 142 34.07 13.43 -5.29
N VAL A 143 34.12 14.57 -5.98
CA VAL A 143 34.09 15.90 -5.35
C VAL A 143 32.67 16.35 -5.04
N ARG A 144 31.73 16.00 -5.92
CA ARG A 144 30.32 16.33 -5.75
C ARG A 144 29.55 15.17 -5.12
N PRO A 145 28.66 15.44 -4.15
CA PRO A 145 27.78 14.40 -3.65
C PRO A 145 26.93 13.79 -4.76
N ILE A 146 26.83 12.48 -4.80
CA ILE A 146 25.94 11.76 -5.71
C ILE A 146 24.56 11.69 -5.04
N PRO A 147 23.50 12.35 -5.56
CA PRO A 147 22.20 12.41 -4.92
C PRO A 147 21.52 11.03 -4.96
N LEU A 148 20.90 10.64 -3.86
CA LEU A 148 20.03 9.48 -3.75
C LEU A 148 18.57 9.90 -3.87
N SER A 149 17.68 8.97 -4.19
CA SER A 149 16.22 9.25 -4.30
C SER A 149 15.58 9.60 -2.94
N ALA A 150 16.16 9.13 -1.84
CA ALA A 150 15.78 9.41 -0.47
C ALA A 150 16.93 9.01 0.47
N ALA A 151 16.86 9.37 1.74
CA ALA A 151 17.68 8.81 2.80
C ALA A 151 17.31 7.34 3.09
N ASN A 152 18.14 6.66 3.85
CA ASN A 152 17.95 5.28 4.27
C ASN A 152 17.79 4.29 3.10
N ARG A 153 18.77 4.32 2.16
CA ARG A 153 18.81 3.44 0.97
C ARG A 153 19.83 2.34 1.12
N PHE A 154 19.56 1.16 0.59
CA PHE A 154 20.57 0.13 0.38
C PHE A 154 21.32 0.38 -0.92
N LEU A 155 22.64 0.55 -0.82
CA LEU A 155 23.49 0.77 -1.99
C LEU A 155 24.37 -0.44 -2.26
N ALA A 156 24.52 -0.79 -3.54
CA ALA A 156 25.48 -1.76 -4.06
C ALA A 156 26.43 -1.05 -5.02
N PHE A 157 27.63 -1.61 -5.18
CA PHE A 157 28.69 -1.01 -5.99
C PHE A 157 29.25 -2.03 -6.97
N SER A 158 29.63 -1.59 -8.18
CA SER A 158 30.41 -2.39 -9.10
C SER A 158 31.38 -1.53 -9.92
N VAL A 159 32.46 -2.15 -10.38
CA VAL A 159 33.50 -1.53 -11.18
C VAL A 159 34.17 -2.57 -12.07
N ASP A 160 34.56 -2.16 -13.28
CA ASP A 160 35.50 -2.94 -14.09
C ASP A 160 36.91 -2.52 -13.73
N ALA A 161 37.81 -3.48 -13.44
CA ALA A 161 39.20 -3.19 -13.09
C ALA A 161 40.15 -4.08 -13.88
N ALA A 162 41.33 -3.53 -14.15
CA ALA A 162 42.38 -4.20 -14.88
C ALA A 162 43.73 -4.05 -14.15
N ALA A 163 44.63 -5.01 -14.40
CA ALA A 163 46.01 -4.92 -13.95
C ALA A 163 46.97 -5.51 -14.98
N GLN A 164 48.17 -4.96 -15.03
CA GLN A 164 49.30 -5.50 -15.78
C GLN A 164 50.46 -5.80 -14.87
N ASN A 165 51.48 -6.50 -15.42
CA ASN A 165 52.71 -6.81 -14.69
C ASN A 165 52.45 -7.42 -13.31
N CYS A 166 51.55 -8.40 -13.25
CA CYS A 166 51.17 -9.09 -12.03
C CYS A 166 52.39 -9.80 -11.35
N PHE A 167 53.34 -9.02 -10.90
CA PHE A 167 54.52 -9.48 -10.16
C PHE A 167 54.16 -9.67 -8.68
N THR A 168 55.19 -9.66 -7.80
CA THR A 168 54.95 -9.84 -6.36
C THR A 168 54.12 -8.71 -5.73
N ASN A 169 54.23 -7.49 -6.25
CA ASN A 169 53.51 -6.33 -5.79
C ASN A 169 52.55 -5.88 -6.92
N HIS A 170 51.27 -6.10 -6.76
CA HIS A 170 50.23 -5.74 -7.73
C HIS A 170 49.19 -4.84 -7.07
N PRO A 171 48.29 -4.16 -7.85
CA PRO A 171 47.36 -3.21 -7.30
C PRO A 171 46.38 -3.90 -6.34
N LEU A 172 46.14 -3.24 -5.20
CA LEU A 172 45.20 -3.64 -4.17
C LEU A 172 44.17 -2.49 -4.03
N LEU A 173 43.07 -2.58 -4.81
CA LEU A 173 42.11 -1.51 -5.01
C LEU A 173 40.99 -1.59 -3.96
N ALA A 174 41.03 -0.76 -2.93
CA ALA A 174 40.01 -0.66 -1.90
C ALA A 174 39.01 0.44 -2.24
N PHE A 175 37.76 0.07 -2.50
CA PHE A 175 36.68 1.01 -2.75
C PHE A 175 35.85 1.26 -1.48
N TYR A 176 35.53 2.52 -1.25
CA TYR A 176 34.72 3.00 -0.17
C TYR A 176 33.56 3.83 -0.69
N LEU A 177 32.38 3.62 -0.10
CA LEU A 177 31.24 4.49 -0.24
C LEU A 177 31.22 5.48 0.91
N LEU A 178 31.08 6.78 0.61
CA LEU A 178 31.12 7.86 1.61
C LEU A 178 29.70 8.27 1.99
N ASP A 179 29.35 8.14 3.27
CA ASP A 179 28.06 8.52 3.88
C ASP A 179 28.30 9.68 4.84
N GLY A 180 28.03 10.92 4.41
CA GLY A 180 28.27 12.13 5.21
C GLY A 180 29.73 12.28 5.70
N GLY A 181 30.70 11.76 4.95
CA GLY A 181 32.14 11.75 5.31
C GLY A 181 32.59 10.46 6.00
N ALA A 182 31.69 9.59 6.45
CA ALA A 182 32.07 8.26 6.96
C ALA A 182 32.35 7.32 5.77
N ALA A 183 33.50 6.67 5.75
CA ALA A 183 33.90 5.70 4.74
C ALA A 183 33.39 4.29 5.10
N ARG A 184 32.66 3.66 4.21
CA ARG A 184 32.16 2.27 4.32
C ARG A 184 32.76 1.45 3.20
N ALA A 185 33.52 0.38 3.52
CA ALA A 185 34.11 -0.48 2.52
C ALA A 185 33.01 -1.13 1.62
N ALA A 186 33.18 -1.01 0.31
CA ALA A 186 32.29 -1.66 -0.67
C ALA A 186 32.58 -3.15 -0.81
N PHE A 187 33.80 -3.58 -0.48
CA PHE A 187 34.26 -4.96 -0.56
C PHE A 187 34.85 -5.40 0.78
N SER A 188 34.80 -6.68 1.09
CA SER A 188 35.38 -7.26 2.30
C SER A 188 36.93 -7.25 2.30
N SER A 189 37.54 -7.13 1.14
CA SER A 189 38.98 -6.99 0.91
C SER A 189 39.21 -6.16 -0.36
N PRO A 190 40.36 -5.51 -0.53
CA PRO A 190 40.71 -4.82 -1.76
C PRO A 190 40.55 -5.73 -2.98
N ILE A 191 40.13 -5.17 -4.09
CA ILE A 191 40.07 -5.86 -5.39
C ILE A 191 41.50 -6.08 -5.86
N ASP A 192 41.77 -7.29 -6.32
CA ASP A 192 43.06 -7.73 -6.86
C ASP A 192 42.84 -8.38 -8.24
N PRO A 193 42.92 -7.61 -9.33
CA PRO A 193 42.73 -8.15 -10.66
C PRO A 193 43.75 -9.18 -11.09
N CYS A 194 44.93 -9.19 -10.49
CA CYS A 194 45.98 -10.18 -10.77
C CYS A 194 45.67 -11.55 -10.20
N GLN A 195 45.08 -11.60 -9.00
CA GLN A 195 44.74 -12.84 -8.29
C GLN A 195 43.37 -13.41 -8.75
N ASN A 196 42.45 -12.53 -9.06
CA ASN A 196 41.07 -12.91 -9.37
C ASN A 196 40.58 -12.30 -10.70
N PRO A 197 41.30 -12.54 -11.83
CA PRO A 197 40.86 -12.02 -13.12
C PRO A 197 39.59 -12.72 -13.60
N GLY A 198 38.66 -11.97 -14.24
CA GLY A 198 37.60 -12.55 -15.03
C GLY A 198 38.16 -13.17 -16.32
N GLN A 199 39.14 -12.47 -16.94
CA GLN A 199 39.83 -12.89 -18.15
C GLN A 199 41.19 -12.21 -18.25
N VAL A 200 42.11 -12.79 -19.06
CA VAL A 200 43.38 -12.14 -19.49
C VAL A 200 43.26 -11.77 -20.97
N ILE A 201 43.28 -10.46 -21.27
CA ILE A 201 43.17 -9.92 -22.63
C ILE A 201 44.48 -9.22 -23.00
N GLY A 202 45.20 -9.74 -24.00
CA GLY A 202 46.44 -9.13 -24.45
C GLY A 202 47.51 -9.01 -23.38
N GLY A 203 47.53 -9.87 -22.36
CA GLY A 203 48.45 -9.82 -21.22
C GLY A 203 47.96 -8.93 -20.06
N THR A 204 46.77 -8.37 -20.15
CA THR A 204 46.12 -7.58 -19.09
C THR A 204 45.08 -8.44 -18.38
N SER A 205 45.14 -8.55 -17.07
CA SER A 205 44.10 -9.15 -16.24
C SER A 205 42.94 -8.19 -16.10
N VAL A 206 41.71 -8.60 -16.45
CA VAL A 206 40.49 -7.76 -16.38
C VAL A 206 39.34 -8.49 -15.74
N GLY A 207 38.43 -7.76 -15.09
CA GLY A 207 37.21 -8.33 -14.52
C GLY A 207 36.23 -7.27 -14.04
N THR A 208 34.95 -7.67 -13.91
CA THR A 208 33.94 -6.88 -13.21
C THR A 208 33.87 -7.36 -11.77
N TYR A 209 33.94 -6.41 -10.83
CA TYR A 209 33.87 -6.67 -9.41
C TYR A 209 32.63 -6.00 -8.85
N ALA A 210 31.78 -6.77 -8.18
CA ALA A 210 30.59 -6.30 -7.49
C ALA A 210 30.77 -6.42 -5.98
N SER A 211 30.19 -5.48 -5.23
CA SER A 211 30.24 -5.51 -3.77
C SER A 211 29.66 -6.81 -3.20
N ASN A 212 30.22 -7.31 -2.11
CA ASN A 212 29.81 -8.57 -1.47
C ASN A 212 28.39 -8.51 -0.87
N GLY A 213 27.77 -7.34 -0.88
CA GLY A 213 26.43 -7.08 -0.34
C GLY A 213 26.02 -5.65 -0.59
N SER A 214 24.88 -5.29 -0.06
CA SER A 214 24.40 -3.90 -0.05
C SER A 214 24.66 -3.27 1.31
N VAL A 215 24.94 -1.97 1.32
CA VAL A 215 25.20 -1.17 2.52
C VAL A 215 24.04 -0.21 2.74
N LEU A 216 23.46 -0.21 3.94
CA LEU A 216 22.42 0.75 4.31
C LEU A 216 23.06 2.13 4.55
N PHE A 217 22.64 3.11 3.77
CA PHE A 217 23.03 4.51 3.85
C PHE A 217 21.97 5.32 4.57
N SER A 218 22.39 6.12 5.54
CA SER A 218 21.47 6.98 6.31
C SER A 218 21.23 8.33 5.65
N GLY A 219 22.18 8.83 4.84
CA GLY A 219 22.08 10.10 4.13
C GLY A 219 21.27 10.02 2.82
N ASP A 220 21.03 11.17 2.24
CA ASP A 220 20.38 11.38 0.94
C ASP A 220 21.36 11.56 -0.22
N SER A 221 22.64 11.36 0.05
CA SER A 221 23.71 11.46 -0.94
C SER A 221 24.88 10.54 -0.57
N ALA A 222 25.64 10.12 -1.58
CA ALA A 222 26.81 9.26 -1.43
C ALA A 222 28.03 9.86 -2.15
N GLY A 223 29.21 9.41 -1.74
CA GLY A 223 30.46 9.62 -2.48
C GLY A 223 31.16 8.29 -2.73
N ILE A 224 32.14 8.28 -3.62
CA ILE A 224 32.97 7.12 -3.95
C ILE A 224 34.44 7.51 -3.75
N ARG A 225 35.21 6.64 -3.06
CA ARG A 225 36.65 6.78 -2.92
C ARG A 225 37.31 5.46 -3.28
N LEU A 226 38.34 5.53 -4.10
CA LEU A 226 39.30 4.46 -4.36
C LEU A 226 40.60 4.75 -3.64
N VAL A 227 41.09 3.78 -2.91
CA VAL A 227 42.39 3.80 -2.24
C VAL A 227 43.21 2.59 -2.70
N ASN A 228 44.47 2.80 -3.07
CA ASN A 228 45.38 1.69 -3.35
C ASN A 228 46.20 1.35 -2.09
N GLU A 229 46.06 0.15 -1.62
CA GLU A 229 46.76 -0.32 -0.40
C GLU A 229 48.13 -0.89 -0.71
N GLN A 230 48.54 -0.98 -1.99
CA GLN A 230 49.86 -1.40 -2.38
C GLN A 230 50.86 -0.24 -2.28
N ALA A 231 51.91 -0.43 -1.48
CA ALA A 231 52.96 0.59 -1.26
C ALA A 231 54.00 0.64 -2.36
N SER A 232 54.35 -0.50 -2.94
CA SER A 232 55.39 -0.64 -3.95
C SER A 232 54.91 -0.35 -5.36
N GLY A 233 55.72 0.27 -6.20
CA GLY A 233 55.43 0.47 -7.61
C GLY A 233 55.81 -0.71 -8.51
N ASN A 234 56.44 -1.77 -8.02
CA ASN A 234 56.90 -2.87 -8.85
C ASN A 234 55.79 -3.87 -9.16
N GLY A 235 55.07 -3.63 -10.27
CA GLY A 235 53.88 -4.41 -10.69
C GLY A 235 52.56 -3.85 -10.18
N ASN A 236 52.58 -2.66 -9.58
CA ASN A 236 51.35 -1.98 -9.12
C ASN A 236 50.79 -1.10 -10.25
N ASP A 237 50.37 -1.77 -11.34
CA ASP A 237 49.89 -1.16 -12.56
C ASP A 237 48.42 -1.54 -12.78
N GLY A 238 47.53 -0.56 -12.70
CA GLY A 238 46.08 -0.82 -12.72
C GLY A 238 45.29 0.19 -13.52
N ALA A 239 44.08 -0.17 -13.84
CA ALA A 239 43.08 0.73 -14.43
C ALA A 239 41.67 0.37 -13.93
N ILE A 240 40.82 1.36 -13.92
CA ILE A 240 39.39 1.20 -13.60
C ILE A 240 38.52 1.85 -14.65
N ASP A 241 37.32 1.29 -14.81
CA ASP A 241 36.30 1.75 -15.76
C ASP A 241 34.91 1.32 -15.25
N ASN A 242 33.85 1.84 -15.89
CA ASN A 242 32.47 1.42 -15.62
C ASN A 242 32.11 1.41 -14.12
N VAL A 243 32.50 2.45 -13.40
CA VAL A 243 32.17 2.62 -11.98
C VAL A 243 30.67 2.82 -11.85
N ARG A 244 29.99 1.97 -11.06
CA ARG A 244 28.53 2.02 -10.89
C ARG A 244 28.14 2.01 -9.42
N LEU A 245 27.24 2.94 -9.06
CA LEU A 245 26.54 2.94 -7.80
C LEU A 245 25.07 2.59 -8.06
N LEU A 246 24.59 1.57 -7.38
CA LEU A 246 23.27 1.00 -7.59
C LEU A 246 22.44 1.14 -6.32
N ASP A 247 21.19 1.57 -6.45
CA ASP A 247 20.20 1.50 -5.38
C ASP A 247 19.54 0.13 -5.41
N ALA A 248 19.85 -0.66 -4.41
CA ALA A 248 19.39 -2.04 -4.22
C ALA A 248 18.36 -2.14 -3.09
N THR A 249 17.59 -1.06 -2.85
CA THR A 249 16.59 -1.01 -1.78
C THR A 249 15.42 -1.92 -2.11
N PRO A 250 15.00 -2.82 -1.17
CA PRO A 250 13.84 -3.70 -1.34
C PRO A 250 12.55 -2.92 -1.54
N GLN A 251 11.63 -3.48 -2.32
CA GLN A 251 10.28 -2.98 -2.48
C GLN A 251 9.38 -3.49 -1.36
N LEU A 252 8.65 -2.59 -0.71
CA LEU A 252 7.54 -2.93 0.18
C LEU A 252 6.24 -2.93 -0.63
N ASP A 253 5.49 -4.01 -0.56
CA ASP A 253 4.14 -4.14 -1.10
C ASP A 253 3.16 -4.51 0.01
N GLN A 254 1.86 -4.28 -0.22
CA GLN A 254 0.83 -4.60 0.75
C GLN A 254 -0.46 -5.06 0.08
N ALA A 255 -1.17 -6.00 0.72
CA ALA A 255 -2.43 -6.54 0.22
C ALA A 255 -3.36 -6.99 1.35
N PHE A 256 -4.67 -6.86 1.15
CA PHE A 256 -5.70 -7.45 2.02
C PHE A 256 -6.23 -8.74 1.43
N ALA A 257 -6.36 -9.78 2.27
CA ALA A 257 -7.01 -11.02 1.88
C ALA A 257 -7.89 -11.58 3.03
N PRO A 258 -9.22 -11.72 2.83
CA PRO A 258 -10.01 -11.26 1.69
C PRO A 258 -10.15 -9.73 1.63
N ALA A 259 -10.26 -9.15 0.41
CA ALA A 259 -10.41 -7.71 0.22
C ALA A 259 -11.88 -7.22 0.31
N ARG A 260 -12.85 -8.12 0.39
CA ARG A 260 -14.28 -7.81 0.57
C ARG A 260 -14.92 -8.85 1.48
N LEU A 261 -15.54 -8.37 2.57
CA LEU A 261 -16.10 -9.23 3.61
C LEU A 261 -17.16 -8.47 4.43
N PRO A 262 -18.04 -9.17 5.18
CA PRO A 262 -18.96 -8.51 6.09
C PRO A 262 -18.24 -7.90 7.30
N VAL A 263 -18.86 -6.90 7.92
CA VAL A 263 -18.39 -6.34 9.20
C VAL A 263 -18.20 -7.44 10.24
N GLY A 264 -17.19 -7.31 11.10
CA GLY A 264 -16.83 -8.28 12.14
C GLY A 264 -16.05 -9.49 11.65
N ALA A 265 -16.04 -9.79 10.35
CA ALA A 265 -15.19 -10.86 9.84
C ALA A 265 -13.73 -10.39 9.75
N PRO A 266 -12.75 -11.29 9.98
CA PRO A 266 -11.34 -10.95 9.92
C PRO A 266 -10.79 -10.92 8.48
N THR A 267 -9.88 -9.98 8.22
CA THR A 267 -9.02 -9.94 7.03
C THR A 267 -7.57 -9.89 7.45
N THR A 268 -6.70 -10.41 6.61
CA THR A 268 -5.25 -10.32 6.81
C THR A 268 -4.69 -9.20 5.95
N LEU A 269 -4.02 -8.22 6.56
CA LEU A 269 -3.12 -7.31 5.85
C LEU A 269 -1.73 -7.96 5.82
N THR A 270 -1.23 -8.21 4.62
CA THR A 270 0.11 -8.74 4.38
C THR A 270 0.99 -7.65 3.81
N PHE A 271 2.11 -7.41 4.44
CA PHE A 271 3.24 -6.63 3.93
C PHE A 271 4.25 -7.60 3.33
N THR A 272 4.65 -7.40 2.08
CA THR A 272 5.67 -8.20 1.40
C THR A 272 6.88 -7.33 1.13
N ILE A 273 8.04 -7.72 1.65
CA ILE A 273 9.32 -7.05 1.43
C ILE A 273 10.07 -7.87 0.38
N THR A 274 10.17 -7.34 -0.84
CA THR A 274 10.78 -8.04 -1.99
C THR A 274 12.19 -7.50 -2.24
N ASN A 275 13.17 -8.38 -2.25
CA ASN A 275 14.58 -8.07 -2.52
C ASN A 275 14.78 -7.62 -3.97
N THR A 276 15.93 -7.04 -4.27
CA THR A 276 16.40 -6.79 -5.63
C THR A 276 17.09 -8.04 -6.21
N SER A 277 17.20 -8.13 -7.55
CA SER A 277 17.58 -9.37 -8.26
C SER A 277 19.01 -9.84 -8.03
N GLU A 278 19.88 -9.00 -7.49
CA GLU A 278 21.23 -9.41 -7.05
C GLU A 278 21.18 -10.27 -5.78
N LEU A 279 20.03 -10.28 -5.08
CA LEU A 279 19.74 -11.09 -3.89
C LEU A 279 20.79 -10.93 -2.78
N ALA A 280 21.41 -9.76 -2.68
CA ALA A 280 22.29 -9.44 -1.58
C ALA A 280 21.51 -9.34 -0.26
N ALA A 281 22.16 -9.57 0.87
CA ALA A 281 21.55 -9.37 2.17
C ALA A 281 21.16 -7.90 2.39
N LYS A 282 20.00 -7.68 3.00
CA LYS A 282 19.48 -6.36 3.38
C LYS A 282 19.12 -6.39 4.87
N ASN A 283 20.02 -5.92 5.70
CA ASN A 283 19.87 -6.01 7.14
C ASN A 283 19.44 -4.67 7.75
N GLY A 284 18.51 -4.71 8.70
CA GLY A 284 18.10 -3.54 9.48
C GLY A 284 17.06 -2.65 8.78
N TRP A 285 16.28 -3.17 7.85
CA TRP A 285 15.13 -2.43 7.32
C TRP A 285 13.99 -2.39 8.34
N SER A 286 13.22 -1.31 8.31
CA SER A 286 12.07 -1.13 9.20
C SER A 286 11.04 -0.15 8.63
N PHE A 287 9.81 -0.23 9.14
CA PHE A 287 8.74 0.75 8.87
C PHE A 287 7.64 0.66 9.93
N THR A 288 6.84 1.73 10.02
CA THR A 288 5.61 1.79 10.80
C THR A 288 4.44 2.12 9.88
N ALA A 289 3.41 1.26 9.86
CA ALA A 289 2.18 1.50 9.11
C ALA A 289 1.09 2.04 10.03
N GLN A 290 0.51 3.19 9.70
CA GLN A 290 -0.66 3.76 10.36
C GLN A 290 -1.93 3.17 9.73
N LEU A 291 -2.76 2.51 10.54
CA LEU A 291 -4.06 2.00 10.12
C LEU A 291 -5.10 3.12 10.07
N PRO A 292 -5.99 3.15 9.08
CA PRO A 292 -7.07 4.14 9.02
C PRO A 292 -8.07 3.92 10.15
N ALA A 293 -8.68 5.02 10.62
CA ALA A 293 -9.71 4.98 11.63
C ALA A 293 -10.86 4.05 11.21
N GLY A 294 -11.29 3.19 12.13
CA GLY A 294 -12.34 2.18 11.87
C GLY A 294 -11.81 0.78 11.57
N LEU A 295 -10.57 0.61 11.13
CA LEU A 295 -9.90 -0.70 11.19
C LEU A 295 -9.40 -0.96 12.61
N ARG A 296 -9.61 -2.17 13.09
CA ARG A 296 -9.20 -2.64 14.42
C ARG A 296 -8.37 -3.90 14.29
N LEU A 297 -7.42 -4.05 15.19
CA LEU A 297 -6.69 -5.31 15.32
C LEU A 297 -7.65 -6.41 15.81
N ASP A 298 -7.60 -7.54 15.11
CA ASP A 298 -8.32 -8.75 15.52
C ASP A 298 -7.33 -9.72 16.17
N GLY A 299 -7.51 -9.97 17.48
CA GLY A 299 -6.63 -10.85 18.26
C GLY A 299 -5.23 -10.31 18.60
N GLY A 300 -4.85 -9.10 18.14
CA GLY A 300 -3.68 -8.36 18.62
C GLY A 300 -2.29 -8.90 18.25
N SER A 301 -2.17 -9.93 17.41
CA SER A 301 -0.88 -10.49 17.01
C SER A 301 -0.51 -10.13 15.59
N ALA A 302 0.67 -9.53 15.41
CA ALA A 302 1.35 -9.46 14.14
C ALA A 302 2.40 -10.60 14.09
N ALA A 303 2.66 -11.12 12.89
CA ALA A 303 3.65 -12.17 12.68
C ALA A 303 4.54 -11.81 11.49
N THR A 304 5.78 -12.31 11.46
CA THR A 304 6.69 -12.12 10.34
C THR A 304 7.46 -13.38 10.02
N SER A 305 7.74 -13.60 8.73
CA SER A 305 8.65 -14.62 8.21
C SER A 305 10.07 -14.08 7.95
N CYS A 306 10.30 -12.78 8.18
CA CYS A 306 11.57 -12.13 7.91
C CYS A 306 12.63 -12.53 8.93
N GLY A 307 13.87 -12.72 8.47
CA GLY A 307 14.99 -13.08 9.35
C GLY A 307 15.22 -12.01 10.42
N SER A 308 15.56 -12.44 11.64
CA SER A 308 15.80 -11.55 12.80
C SER A 308 14.67 -10.52 13.02
N GLY A 309 13.49 -10.76 12.40
CA GLY A 309 12.40 -9.78 12.34
C GLY A 309 11.47 -9.84 13.54
N THR A 310 10.86 -8.69 13.83
CA THR A 310 9.66 -8.60 14.67
C THR A 310 8.57 -7.80 13.97
N ALA A 311 7.34 -8.19 14.22
CA ALA A 311 6.16 -7.42 13.85
C ALA A 311 5.34 -7.20 15.12
N THR A 312 5.03 -5.94 15.43
CA THR A 312 4.25 -5.55 16.59
C THR A 312 3.06 -4.71 16.16
N ALA A 313 1.92 -4.96 16.77
CA ALA A 313 0.70 -4.21 16.51
C ALA A 313 0.25 -3.49 17.78
N ASP A 314 0.01 -2.20 17.69
CA ASP A 314 -0.47 -1.33 18.79
C ASP A 314 -1.93 -0.94 18.53
N ALA A 315 -2.84 -1.55 19.30
CA ALA A 315 -4.27 -1.28 19.16
C ALA A 315 -4.67 0.12 19.64
N ALA A 316 -3.93 0.71 20.58
CA ALA A 316 -4.26 2.04 21.12
C ALA A 316 -3.96 3.15 20.10
N ASN A 317 -2.86 2.99 19.36
CA ASN A 317 -2.41 3.97 18.37
C ASN A 317 -2.82 3.58 16.93
N GLY A 318 -3.31 2.36 16.72
CA GLY A 318 -3.67 1.86 15.39
C GLY A 318 -2.45 1.72 14.48
N THR A 319 -1.30 1.27 15.01
CA THR A 319 -0.06 1.14 14.25
C THR A 319 0.44 -0.30 14.18
N VAL A 320 1.13 -0.61 13.09
CA VAL A 320 1.86 -1.86 12.91
C VAL A 320 3.31 -1.51 12.60
N THR A 321 4.23 -1.87 13.49
CA THR A 321 5.67 -1.65 13.33
C THR A 321 6.35 -2.97 12.98
N VAL A 322 7.15 -2.95 11.92
CA VAL A 322 7.86 -4.12 11.40
C VAL A 322 9.31 -3.77 11.21
N HIS A 323 10.20 -4.66 11.61
CA HIS A 323 11.62 -4.61 11.25
C HIS A 323 12.13 -6.01 10.96
N GLY A 324 13.24 -6.12 10.22
CA GLY A 324 13.81 -7.43 9.90
C GLY A 324 15.00 -7.35 8.95
N ASP A 325 15.42 -8.52 8.53
CA ASP A 325 16.50 -8.75 7.59
C ASP A 325 16.00 -9.60 6.42
N LEU A 326 16.60 -9.39 5.25
CA LEU A 326 16.58 -10.32 4.13
C LEU A 326 17.96 -10.95 4.02
N ALA A 327 18.03 -12.26 4.13
CA ALA A 327 19.30 -12.99 3.98
C ALA A 327 19.79 -12.97 2.53
N ALA A 328 21.08 -13.18 2.32
CA ALA A 328 21.62 -13.37 0.98
C ALA A 328 20.94 -14.57 0.28
N GLY A 329 20.54 -14.41 -0.97
CA GLY A 329 19.76 -15.39 -1.74
C GLY A 329 18.26 -15.40 -1.46
N GLN A 330 17.77 -14.66 -0.47
CA GLN A 330 16.35 -14.58 -0.14
C GLN A 330 15.65 -13.59 -1.07
N GLN A 331 14.57 -14.05 -1.71
CA GLN A 331 13.79 -13.23 -2.66
C GLN A 331 12.84 -12.27 -1.96
N ASP A 332 12.14 -12.74 -0.93
CA ASP A 332 11.17 -11.96 -0.18
C ASP A 332 10.99 -12.47 1.25
N CYS A 333 10.28 -11.70 2.04
CA CYS A 333 9.68 -12.12 3.30
C CYS A 333 8.39 -11.33 3.55
N THR A 334 7.58 -11.78 4.50
CA THR A 334 6.27 -11.18 4.79
C THR A 334 6.09 -10.84 6.26
N ALA A 335 5.31 -9.78 6.51
CA ALA A 335 4.71 -9.53 7.80
C ALA A 335 3.19 -9.48 7.65
N THR A 336 2.46 -10.03 8.61
CA THR A 336 1.01 -10.14 8.57
C THR A 336 0.36 -9.62 9.84
N VAL A 337 -0.82 -9.05 9.71
CA VAL A 337 -1.66 -8.63 10.84
C VAL A 337 -3.12 -8.92 10.53
N GLN A 338 -3.85 -9.43 11.53
CA GLN A 338 -5.30 -9.66 11.43
C GLN A 338 -6.05 -8.39 11.80
N LEU A 339 -7.00 -8.00 10.95
CA LEU A 339 -7.78 -6.79 11.07
C LEU A 339 -9.26 -7.05 10.87
N THR A 340 -10.09 -6.25 11.52
CA THR A 340 -11.56 -6.28 11.35
C THR A 340 -12.13 -4.87 11.40
N SER A 341 -13.42 -4.71 11.06
CA SER A 341 -14.18 -3.48 11.27
C SER A 341 -15.62 -3.78 11.66
N ILE A 342 -16.15 -3.03 12.63
CA ILE A 342 -17.58 -3.07 13.00
C ILE A 342 -18.43 -2.12 12.16
N THR A 343 -17.80 -1.25 11.37
CA THR A 343 -18.49 -0.29 10.49
C THR A 343 -18.27 -0.66 9.02
N GLY A 344 -19.33 -0.58 8.23
CA GLY A 344 -19.25 -0.77 6.79
C GLY A 344 -18.52 0.40 6.12
N GLY A 345 -17.73 0.10 5.08
CA GLY A 345 -16.96 1.10 4.36
C GLY A 345 -15.77 0.51 3.65
N THR A 346 -15.10 1.32 2.84
CA THR A 346 -13.82 0.97 2.21
C THR A 346 -12.70 1.69 2.94
N TYR A 347 -11.73 0.91 3.40
CA TYR A 347 -10.54 1.37 4.10
C TYR A 347 -9.32 1.18 3.22
N GLN A 348 -8.43 2.16 3.22
CA GLN A 348 -7.19 2.11 2.44
C GLN A 348 -5.97 2.32 3.34
N VAL A 349 -4.92 1.52 3.10
CA VAL A 349 -3.57 1.77 3.59
C VAL A 349 -2.70 2.06 2.37
N CYS A 350 -2.02 3.20 2.38
CA CYS A 350 -1.17 3.67 1.27
C CYS A 350 0.27 3.90 1.75
N GLY A 351 1.20 4.05 0.82
CA GLY A 351 2.58 4.42 1.15
C GLY A 351 2.69 5.70 1.98
N SER A 352 1.76 6.65 1.84
CA SER A 352 1.68 7.86 2.68
C SER A 352 1.32 7.59 4.15
N ALA A 353 0.80 6.41 4.46
CA ALA A 353 0.53 5.98 5.83
C ALA A 353 1.72 5.20 6.45
N ILE A 354 2.80 5.03 5.69
CA ILE A 354 4.04 4.42 6.17
C ILE A 354 4.96 5.52 6.69
N THR A 355 5.36 5.42 7.96
CA THR A 355 6.30 6.32 8.63
C THR A 355 7.54 5.55 9.08
N ASP A 356 8.59 6.28 9.45
CA ASP A 356 9.86 5.73 9.95
C ASP A 356 10.45 4.65 9.02
N ALA A 357 10.26 4.83 7.71
CA ALA A 357 10.73 3.89 6.72
C ALA A 357 12.26 3.95 6.60
N VAL A 358 12.90 2.82 6.82
CA VAL A 358 14.33 2.62 6.68
C VAL A 358 14.56 1.45 5.73
N GLY A 359 15.33 1.67 4.66
CA GLY A 359 15.77 0.61 3.78
C GLY A 359 14.65 -0.13 3.04
N VAL A 360 13.52 0.54 2.75
CA VAL A 360 12.43 0.00 1.92
C VAL A 360 11.86 1.08 1.00
N ASP A 361 11.48 0.71 -0.21
CA ASP A 361 10.66 1.51 -1.10
C ASP A 361 9.20 1.43 -0.70
N LEU A 362 8.51 2.60 -0.66
CA LEU A 362 7.15 2.67 -0.16
C LEU A 362 6.14 1.96 -1.08
N PRO A 363 5.09 1.32 -0.50
CA PRO A 363 4.09 0.59 -1.27
C PRO A 363 3.09 1.51 -1.96
N GLY A 364 2.33 0.95 -2.90
CA GLY A 364 1.08 1.52 -3.38
C GLY A 364 -0.04 1.45 -2.33
N CYS A 365 -1.27 1.75 -2.74
CA CYS A 365 -2.43 1.62 -1.86
C CYS A 365 -3.01 0.20 -1.91
N ALA A 366 -3.32 -0.37 -0.75
CA ALA A 366 -4.17 -1.55 -0.63
C ALA A 366 -5.51 -1.17 0.01
N SER A 367 -6.59 -1.81 -0.41
CA SER A 367 -7.93 -1.51 0.09
C SER A 367 -8.70 -2.75 0.50
N VAL A 368 -9.54 -2.59 1.53
CA VAL A 368 -10.50 -3.59 1.98
C VAL A 368 -11.87 -2.96 2.13
N THR A 369 -12.92 -3.66 1.71
CA THR A 369 -14.32 -3.20 1.85
C THR A 369 -15.07 -4.10 2.80
N PHE A 370 -15.54 -3.52 3.90
CA PHE A 370 -16.47 -4.18 4.82
C PHE A 370 -17.91 -3.84 4.45
N THR A 371 -18.74 -4.86 4.22
CA THR A 371 -20.15 -4.71 3.93
C THR A 371 -20.95 -4.84 5.22
N ALA A 372 -21.84 -3.86 5.46
CA ALA A 372 -22.72 -3.87 6.62
C ALA A 372 -24.17 -3.96 6.19
N PRO A 373 -25.05 -4.61 7.00
CA PRO A 373 -26.49 -4.51 6.82
C PRO A 373 -26.96 -3.05 6.89
N VAL A 374 -27.96 -2.71 6.09
CA VAL A 374 -28.61 -1.40 6.13
C VAL A 374 -29.83 -1.44 7.03
N PHE A 375 -30.08 -0.34 7.74
CA PHE A 375 -31.27 -0.16 8.54
C PHE A 375 -32.47 0.15 7.65
N ASP A 376 -33.62 -0.43 7.97
CA ASP A 376 -34.92 -0.04 7.43
C ASP A 376 -35.94 -0.01 8.58
N ALA A 377 -36.06 1.15 9.21
CA ALA A 377 -37.01 1.44 10.27
C ALA A 377 -37.99 2.47 9.78
N ARG A 378 -39.30 2.19 9.89
CA ARG A 378 -40.38 3.08 9.44
C ARG A 378 -41.55 2.97 10.38
N SER A 379 -42.24 4.10 10.59
CA SER A 379 -43.50 4.14 11.33
C SER A 379 -44.44 5.17 10.81
N HIS A 380 -45.72 4.98 11.05
CA HIS A 380 -46.73 6.02 10.85
C HIS A 380 -47.89 5.85 11.84
N GLY A 381 -48.55 6.97 12.16
CA GLY A 381 -49.67 6.98 13.08
C GLY A 381 -50.95 6.43 12.45
N VAL A 382 -51.24 6.79 11.19
CA VAL A 382 -52.41 6.28 10.44
C VAL A 382 -52.18 6.38 8.95
N ARG A 383 -52.76 5.42 8.20
CA ARG A 383 -52.95 5.46 6.74
C ARG A 383 -54.34 4.95 6.39
N LEU A 384 -55.02 5.64 5.46
CA LEU A 384 -56.29 5.21 4.90
C LEU A 384 -56.16 5.11 3.39
N THR A 385 -56.50 3.96 2.85
CA THR A 385 -56.54 3.71 1.40
C THR A 385 -57.91 3.24 0.98
N SER A 386 -58.39 3.74 -0.15
CA SER A 386 -59.63 3.29 -0.80
C SER A 386 -59.49 3.40 -2.31
N PRO A 387 -60.40 2.81 -3.12
CA PRO A 387 -60.37 2.97 -4.58
C PRO A 387 -60.43 4.40 -5.08
N LEU A 388 -60.95 5.33 -4.26
CA LEU A 388 -61.19 6.74 -4.63
C LEU A 388 -60.36 7.75 -3.85
N LEU A 389 -59.76 7.35 -2.74
CA LEU A 389 -59.04 8.24 -1.83
C LEU A 389 -57.90 7.52 -1.13
N ASP A 390 -56.68 8.07 -1.19
CA ASP A 390 -55.56 7.70 -0.38
C ASP A 390 -55.19 8.88 0.54
N ILE A 391 -55.42 8.72 1.83
CA ILE A 391 -54.83 9.61 2.83
C ILE A 391 -53.52 8.95 3.22
N GLY A 392 -52.44 9.48 2.64
CA GLY A 392 -51.05 8.98 2.85
C GLY A 392 -50.68 8.94 4.31
N PRO A 393 -49.56 8.33 4.70
CA PRO A 393 -49.24 8.16 6.11
C PRO A 393 -49.14 9.51 6.81
N LEU A 394 -49.90 9.65 7.93
CA LEU A 394 -49.78 10.80 8.82
C LEU A 394 -48.81 10.51 9.94
N ALA A 395 -48.01 11.51 10.31
CA ALA A 395 -46.85 11.40 11.16
C ALA A 395 -45.91 10.26 10.69
N PRO A 396 -45.38 10.28 9.46
CA PRO A 396 -44.45 9.27 9.00
C PRO A 396 -43.06 9.55 9.57
N SER A 397 -42.39 8.54 10.16
CA SER A 397 -40.96 8.57 10.51
C SER A 397 -40.23 7.47 9.76
N ALA A 398 -39.02 7.77 9.25
CA ALA A 398 -38.27 6.83 8.46
C ALA A 398 -36.75 7.02 8.63
N HIS A 399 -36.08 5.96 9.09
CA HIS A 399 -34.63 5.82 9.04
C HIS A 399 -34.33 4.56 8.23
N SER A 400 -34.21 4.72 6.91
CA SER A 400 -34.21 3.59 5.98
C SER A 400 -33.14 3.67 4.92
N CYS A 401 -32.75 2.51 4.40
CA CYS A 401 -31.79 2.34 3.29
C CYS A 401 -30.39 2.93 3.59
N THR A 402 -29.97 2.97 4.83
CA THR A 402 -28.68 3.49 5.27
C THR A 402 -27.95 2.52 6.19
N PRO A 403 -26.63 2.35 6.04
CA PRO A 403 -25.82 1.59 7.00
C PRO A 403 -25.42 2.45 8.23
N LEU A 404 -25.69 3.76 8.21
CA LEU A 404 -25.32 4.70 9.27
C LEU A 404 -26.38 4.73 10.37
N PRO A 405 -25.99 4.89 11.65
CA PRO A 405 -26.94 5.10 12.73
C PRO A 405 -27.63 6.46 12.61
N GLY A 406 -28.83 6.56 13.13
CA GLY A 406 -29.62 7.78 13.13
C GLY A 406 -31.03 7.54 13.63
N GLU A 407 -31.80 8.61 13.73
CA GLU A 407 -33.19 8.62 14.18
C GLU A 407 -34.01 9.64 13.41
N ASP A 408 -35.32 9.43 13.35
CA ASP A 408 -36.31 10.32 12.78
C ASP A 408 -37.61 10.20 13.59
N ASP A 409 -38.19 11.32 14.00
CA ASP A 409 -39.41 11.36 14.81
C ASP A 409 -40.39 12.41 14.30
N HIS A 410 -41.69 12.09 14.40
CA HIS A 410 -42.78 12.98 13.98
C HIS A 410 -43.96 12.92 14.95
N SER A 411 -44.72 14.01 15.00
CA SER A 411 -45.96 14.10 15.78
C SER A 411 -47.03 14.93 15.10
N VAL A 412 -48.28 14.53 15.30
CA VAL A 412 -49.46 15.24 14.83
C VAL A 412 -50.49 15.25 15.96
N LEU A 413 -51.07 16.40 16.27
CA LEU A 413 -51.97 16.56 17.44
C LEU A 413 -53.31 15.86 17.27
N SER A 414 -53.83 15.77 16.04
CA SER A 414 -55.10 15.07 15.74
C SER A 414 -55.24 14.76 14.25
N ALA A 415 -56.01 13.77 13.90
CA ALA A 415 -56.27 13.41 12.52
C ALA A 415 -57.77 13.08 12.31
N GLY A 416 -58.36 13.67 11.29
CA GLY A 416 -59.70 13.34 10.81
C GLY A 416 -59.64 12.40 9.61
N LEU A 417 -60.42 11.32 9.65
CA LEU A 417 -60.49 10.32 8.57
C LEU A 417 -61.86 10.40 7.82
N GLY A 418 -62.42 11.59 7.77
CA GLY A 418 -63.73 11.81 7.17
C GLY A 418 -64.84 11.02 7.89
N SER A 419 -65.66 10.31 7.13
CA SER A 419 -66.74 9.46 7.66
C SER A 419 -66.25 8.22 8.41
N VAL A 420 -64.98 7.88 8.30
CA VAL A 420 -64.39 6.71 8.99
C VAL A 420 -64.16 6.99 10.47
N GLY A 421 -63.80 8.23 10.82
CA GLY A 421 -63.61 8.57 12.25
C GLY A 421 -62.58 9.66 12.54
N THR A 422 -62.16 9.73 13.80
CA THR A 422 -61.21 10.72 14.31
C THR A 422 -60.17 10.06 15.21
N LEU A 423 -59.01 10.64 15.20
CA LEU A 423 -57.85 10.24 16.04
C LEU A 423 -57.34 11.44 16.82
N GLY A 424 -56.85 11.23 18.03
CA GLY A 424 -56.13 12.22 18.81
C GLY A 424 -54.69 12.32 18.36
N ALA A 425 -53.77 12.48 19.34
CA ALA A 425 -52.35 12.66 19.04
C ALA A 425 -51.71 11.40 18.45
N LEU A 426 -50.93 11.61 17.40
CA LEU A 426 -50.08 10.59 16.79
C LEU A 426 -48.63 10.95 17.07
N THR A 427 -47.84 9.97 17.49
CA THR A 427 -46.37 10.11 17.67
C THR A 427 -45.67 8.89 17.09
N THR A 428 -44.58 9.11 16.40
CA THR A 428 -43.84 8.07 15.70
C THR A 428 -42.34 8.32 15.84
N ASP A 429 -41.57 7.25 15.87
CA ASP A 429 -40.14 7.28 15.75
C ASP A 429 -39.63 6.09 14.93
N ALA A 430 -38.47 6.28 14.32
CA ALA A 430 -37.73 5.27 13.57
C ALA A 430 -36.22 5.47 13.79
N SER A 431 -35.50 4.43 14.15
CA SER A 431 -34.08 4.54 14.47
C SER A 431 -33.26 3.35 14.01
N GLY A 432 -31.95 3.64 13.76
CA GLY A 432 -30.91 2.66 13.53
C GLY A 432 -29.77 2.90 14.51
N THR A 433 -29.33 1.88 15.25
CA THR A 433 -28.23 1.99 16.21
C THR A 433 -27.17 0.93 16.01
N ILE A 434 -25.91 1.28 16.33
CA ILE A 434 -24.77 0.37 16.36
C ILE A 434 -24.24 0.36 17.78
N GLY A 435 -24.28 -0.79 18.44
CA GLY A 435 -23.73 -0.99 19.78
C GLY A 435 -22.20 -0.92 19.78
N ALA A 436 -21.60 -0.72 20.95
CA ALA A 436 -20.15 -0.76 21.13
C ALA A 436 -19.55 -2.15 20.79
N ASP A 437 -20.35 -3.20 20.91
CA ASP A 437 -20.09 -4.59 20.51
C ASP A 437 -20.28 -4.82 19.00
N GLY A 438 -20.61 -3.78 18.23
CA GLY A 438 -20.91 -3.88 16.78
C GLY A 438 -22.31 -4.44 16.48
N SER A 439 -23.13 -4.78 17.48
CA SER A 439 -24.50 -5.21 17.26
C SER A 439 -25.31 -4.10 16.57
N ARG A 440 -26.23 -4.47 15.68
CA ARG A 440 -27.09 -3.53 14.94
C ARG A 440 -28.53 -3.73 15.34
N THR A 441 -29.24 -2.61 15.52
CA THR A 441 -30.64 -2.62 15.86
C THR A 441 -31.38 -1.58 15.02
N ALA A 442 -32.36 -2.03 14.23
CA ALA A 442 -33.39 -1.18 13.64
C ALA A 442 -34.61 -1.24 14.55
N ALA A 443 -35.17 -0.09 14.93
CA ALA A 443 -36.35 -0.01 15.78
C ALA A 443 -37.31 1.06 15.27
N ALA A 444 -38.62 0.80 15.40
CA ALA A 444 -39.65 1.76 15.04
C ALA A 444 -40.80 1.66 16.04
N HIS A 445 -41.40 2.78 16.38
CA HIS A 445 -42.57 2.86 17.24
C HIS A 445 -43.61 3.80 16.66
N ALA A 446 -44.87 3.49 16.87
CA ALA A 446 -46.00 4.36 16.56
C ALA A 446 -47.00 4.33 17.71
N ARG A 447 -47.55 5.49 18.04
CA ARG A 447 -48.60 5.64 19.04
C ARG A 447 -49.71 6.55 18.51
N THR A 448 -50.96 6.15 18.69
CA THR A 448 -52.13 6.92 18.31
C THR A 448 -53.10 6.93 19.49
N ALA A 449 -53.37 8.11 20.02
CA ALA A 449 -54.30 8.34 21.12
C ALA A 449 -55.71 8.63 20.58
N GLY A 450 -56.70 8.50 21.44
CA GLY A 450 -58.06 8.92 21.19
C GLY A 450 -58.71 8.36 19.91
N VAL A 451 -58.61 7.05 19.73
CA VAL A 451 -59.19 6.35 18.55
C VAL A 451 -60.69 6.28 18.69
N ASN A 452 -61.41 6.85 17.67
CA ASN A 452 -62.86 6.74 17.56
C ASN A 452 -63.25 6.53 16.08
N LEU A 453 -63.58 5.30 15.73
CA LEU A 453 -63.92 4.92 14.37
C LEU A 453 -65.36 4.42 14.27
N LEU A 454 -65.95 4.65 13.08
CA LEU A 454 -67.27 4.18 12.71
C LEU A 454 -68.38 4.59 13.72
N GLY A 455 -68.32 5.87 14.15
CA GLY A 455 -69.32 6.43 15.08
C GLY A 455 -69.23 5.83 16.50
N GLY A 456 -68.05 5.39 16.95
CA GLY A 456 -67.83 4.77 18.27
C GLY A 456 -67.93 3.23 18.26
N LEU A 457 -68.05 2.60 17.09
CA LEU A 457 -68.01 1.14 16.99
C LEU A 457 -66.65 0.56 17.44
N ILE A 458 -65.56 1.29 17.16
CA ILE A 458 -64.21 0.97 17.62
C ILE A 458 -63.68 2.19 18.35
N THR A 459 -63.34 2.03 19.63
CA THR A 459 -62.76 3.08 20.46
C THR A 459 -61.56 2.58 21.24
N ALA A 460 -60.54 3.42 21.41
CA ALA A 460 -59.44 3.17 22.30
C ALA A 460 -58.87 4.49 22.86
N ASP A 461 -58.34 4.47 24.07
CA ASP A 461 -57.66 5.63 24.63
C ASP A 461 -56.25 5.78 23.99
N LEU A 462 -55.56 4.64 23.77
CA LEU A 462 -54.27 4.59 23.13
C LEU A 462 -54.06 3.24 22.42
N VAL A 463 -53.57 3.28 21.21
CA VAL A 463 -52.97 2.12 20.55
C VAL A 463 -51.54 2.44 20.15
N GLY A 464 -50.65 1.47 20.26
CA GLY A 464 -49.24 1.63 19.91
C GLY A 464 -48.62 0.36 19.38
N THR A 465 -47.52 0.53 18.66
CA THR A 465 -46.70 -0.56 18.14
C THR A 465 -45.24 -0.33 18.41
N SER A 466 -44.53 -1.45 18.53
CA SER A 466 -43.06 -1.52 18.56
C SER A 466 -42.62 -2.63 17.62
N ALA A 467 -41.74 -2.32 16.69
CA ALA A 467 -41.06 -3.28 15.83
C ALA A 467 -39.55 -3.14 16.01
N GLN A 468 -38.85 -4.26 16.16
CA GLN A 468 -37.39 -4.26 16.29
C GLN A 468 -36.80 -5.42 15.52
N ALA A 469 -35.70 -5.16 14.81
CA ALA A 469 -34.80 -6.15 14.24
C ALA A 469 -33.40 -5.93 14.80
N ARG A 470 -32.86 -6.92 15.53
CA ARG A 470 -31.54 -6.86 16.14
C ARG A 470 -30.65 -7.95 15.60
N GLN A 471 -29.41 -7.60 15.24
CA GLN A 471 -28.38 -8.52 14.77
C GLN A 471 -27.13 -8.37 15.62
N PRO A 472 -26.69 -9.39 16.37
CA PRO A 472 -25.42 -9.37 17.07
C PRO A 472 -24.28 -9.45 16.08
N LEU A 473 -23.12 -8.89 16.45
CA LEU A 473 -21.86 -9.16 15.77
C LEU A 473 -21.13 -10.28 16.50
N THR A 474 -20.57 -11.21 15.72
CA THR A 474 -19.77 -12.34 16.24
C THR A 474 -18.37 -12.29 15.59
N ASP A 475 -17.42 -13.05 16.10
CA ASP A 475 -16.06 -13.16 15.55
C ASP A 475 -16.02 -13.68 14.10
N ASN A 476 -17.13 -14.27 13.63
CA ASN A 476 -17.26 -14.76 12.25
C ASN A 476 -18.15 -13.85 11.36
N GLY A 477 -18.44 -12.62 11.82
CA GLY A 477 -19.32 -11.68 11.13
C GLY A 477 -20.72 -11.57 11.76
N PRO A 478 -21.69 -10.95 11.03
CA PRO A 478 -23.04 -10.74 11.52
C PRO A 478 -23.76 -12.05 11.87
N GLY A 479 -24.27 -12.14 13.09
CA GLY A 479 -25.06 -13.29 13.57
C GLY A 479 -26.50 -13.30 13.02
N ALA A 480 -27.33 -14.19 13.58
CA ALA A 480 -28.73 -14.28 13.19
C ALA A 480 -29.55 -13.06 13.65
N ILE A 481 -30.48 -12.61 12.82
CA ILE A 481 -31.40 -11.50 13.13
C ILE A 481 -32.49 -12.01 14.07
N THR A 482 -32.69 -11.31 15.18
CA THR A 482 -33.82 -11.51 16.10
C THR A 482 -34.87 -10.44 15.86
N LEU A 483 -36.12 -10.84 15.64
CA LEU A 483 -37.26 -9.97 15.40
C LEU A 483 -38.15 -9.91 16.64
N THR A 484 -38.56 -8.72 17.04
CA THR A 484 -39.49 -8.51 18.13
C THR A 484 -40.60 -7.55 17.68
N GLY A 485 -41.83 -7.94 17.87
CA GLY A 485 -43.02 -7.14 17.61
C GLY A 485 -43.94 -7.09 18.83
N ALA A 486 -44.46 -5.92 19.17
CA ALA A 486 -45.41 -5.78 20.26
C ALA A 486 -46.42 -4.69 19.96
N THR A 487 -47.61 -4.80 20.58
CA THR A 487 -48.65 -3.78 20.55
C THR A 487 -49.03 -3.36 21.98
N THR A 488 -49.45 -2.11 22.10
CA THR A 488 -50.06 -1.57 23.31
C THR A 488 -51.51 -1.23 22.96
N LEU A 489 -52.48 -1.77 23.72
CA LEU A 489 -53.90 -1.54 23.56
C LEU A 489 -54.46 -1.06 24.89
N THR A 490 -54.84 0.22 25.01
CA THR A 490 -55.43 0.79 26.22
C THR A 490 -56.89 1.07 26.00
N ASN A 491 -57.74 0.43 26.79
CA ASN A 491 -59.21 0.56 26.75
C ASN A 491 -59.82 0.37 25.35
N LEU A 492 -59.22 -0.56 24.57
CA LEU A 492 -59.81 -0.92 23.26
C LEU A 492 -61.17 -1.61 23.43
N ARG A 493 -62.16 -1.07 22.76
CA ARG A 493 -63.52 -1.62 22.67
C ARG A 493 -63.95 -1.75 21.22
N VAL A 494 -64.59 -2.90 20.94
CA VAL A 494 -65.20 -3.15 19.62
C VAL A 494 -66.68 -3.52 19.83
N ALA A 495 -67.59 -2.75 19.26
CA ALA A 495 -69.03 -2.85 19.51
C ALA A 495 -69.38 -2.83 21.01
N GLY A 496 -68.69 -1.99 21.80
CA GLY A 496 -68.86 -1.87 23.25
C GLY A 496 -68.18 -2.96 24.08
N VAL A 497 -67.70 -4.04 23.48
CA VAL A 497 -67.00 -5.16 24.16
C VAL A 497 -65.51 -4.81 24.32
N ALA A 498 -65.01 -4.94 25.56
CA ALA A 498 -63.59 -4.72 25.83
C ALA A 498 -62.73 -5.84 25.18
N VAL A 499 -61.64 -5.41 24.53
CA VAL A 499 -60.60 -6.30 23.98
C VAL A 499 -59.48 -6.42 24.98
N ALA A 500 -58.93 -7.61 25.17
CA ALA A 500 -57.79 -7.85 26.08
C ALA A 500 -56.57 -7.07 25.60
N ALA A 501 -55.84 -6.45 26.54
CA ALA A 501 -54.64 -5.68 26.24
C ALA A 501 -53.50 -6.53 25.68
N ASP A 502 -53.51 -7.82 25.96
CA ASP A 502 -52.55 -8.87 25.53
C ASP A 502 -53.08 -9.71 24.36
N ALA A 503 -53.94 -9.13 23.50
CA ALA A 503 -54.47 -9.83 22.34
C ALA A 503 -53.36 -10.51 21.53
N ALA A 504 -53.56 -11.79 21.25
CA ALA A 504 -52.57 -12.58 20.49
C ALA A 504 -52.31 -11.96 19.10
N PRO A 505 -51.09 -12.14 18.55
CA PRO A 505 -50.79 -11.66 17.21
C PRO A 505 -51.83 -12.12 16.16
N ASN A 506 -52.19 -11.21 15.25
CA ASN A 506 -53.13 -11.44 14.13
C ASN A 506 -54.56 -11.82 14.58
N THR A 507 -55.01 -11.35 15.77
CA THR A 507 -56.39 -11.54 16.22
C THR A 507 -57.36 -10.84 15.32
N THR A 508 -58.27 -11.57 14.70
CA THR A 508 -59.28 -11.04 13.78
C THR A 508 -60.68 -11.01 14.44
N ILE A 509 -61.33 -9.85 14.38
CA ILE A 509 -62.72 -9.63 14.82
C ILE A 509 -63.55 -9.28 13.59
N GLY A 510 -64.56 -10.13 13.30
CA GLY A 510 -65.56 -9.83 12.27
C GLY A 510 -66.49 -8.72 12.73
N LEU A 511 -66.77 -7.76 11.85
CA LEU A 511 -67.74 -6.68 12.03
C LEU A 511 -68.89 -6.90 11.07
N PRO A 512 -70.00 -7.56 11.52
CA PRO A 512 -71.12 -7.89 10.63
C PRO A 512 -71.64 -6.69 9.84
N LEU A 513 -71.84 -6.84 8.51
CA LEU A 513 -72.26 -5.81 7.57
C LEU A 513 -71.34 -4.60 7.41
N VAL A 514 -70.17 -4.61 8.07
CA VAL A 514 -69.21 -3.49 8.07
C VAL A 514 -67.88 -3.92 7.45
N GLY A 515 -67.31 -5.03 7.91
CA GLY A 515 -65.99 -5.49 7.48
C GLY A 515 -65.30 -6.40 8.50
N SER A 516 -63.98 -6.22 8.66
CA SER A 516 -63.16 -6.93 9.61
C SER A 516 -62.07 -6.03 10.22
N LEU A 517 -61.74 -6.32 11.47
CA LEU A 517 -60.66 -5.67 12.20
C LEU A 517 -59.63 -6.72 12.59
N VAL A 518 -58.38 -6.53 12.21
CA VAL A 518 -57.24 -7.30 12.70
C VAL A 518 -56.51 -6.49 13.77
N ILE A 519 -56.26 -7.08 14.92
CA ILE A 519 -55.61 -6.48 16.07
C ILE A 519 -54.23 -7.14 16.23
N ASN A 520 -53.23 -6.36 16.57
CA ASN A 520 -51.84 -6.85 16.77
C ASN A 520 -51.37 -7.62 15.53
N GLN A 521 -51.57 -7.05 14.36
CA GLN A 521 -51.14 -7.67 13.11
C GLN A 521 -49.63 -7.65 13.02
N GLN A 522 -49.02 -8.84 12.94
CA GLN A 522 -47.57 -9.01 12.82
C GLN A 522 -47.25 -9.80 11.55
N THR A 523 -46.47 -9.17 10.67
CA THR A 523 -46.11 -9.75 9.37
C THR A 523 -44.58 -9.74 9.21
N PRO A 524 -43.93 -10.92 9.11
CA PRO A 524 -42.53 -10.99 8.71
C PRO A 524 -42.33 -10.42 7.30
N ILE A 525 -41.26 -9.67 7.11
CA ILE A 525 -40.87 -9.07 5.83
C ILE A 525 -39.45 -9.44 5.44
N ALA A 526 -39.03 -9.15 4.20
CA ALA A 526 -37.69 -9.33 3.69
C ALA A 526 -37.12 -10.74 3.98
N ALA A 527 -37.91 -11.79 3.76
CA ALA A 527 -37.55 -13.19 4.00
C ALA A 527 -37.07 -13.47 5.44
N GLY A 528 -37.70 -12.84 6.43
CA GLY A 528 -37.36 -13.02 7.85
C GLY A 528 -36.27 -12.08 8.39
N LYS A 529 -35.87 -11.07 7.62
CA LYS A 529 -34.92 -10.03 8.05
C LYS A 529 -35.59 -8.84 8.73
N GLY A 530 -36.91 -8.80 8.76
CA GLY A 530 -37.70 -7.73 9.36
C GLY A 530 -39.10 -8.12 9.71
N ILE A 531 -39.80 -7.23 10.41
CA ILE A 531 -41.18 -7.38 10.89
C ILE A 531 -41.93 -6.06 10.73
N THR A 532 -43.18 -6.17 10.30
CA THR A 532 -44.15 -5.08 10.38
C THR A 532 -45.21 -5.40 11.44
N VAL A 533 -45.47 -4.45 12.33
CA VAL A 533 -46.47 -4.53 13.39
C VAL A 533 -47.49 -3.43 13.18
N THR A 534 -48.78 -3.78 13.11
CA THR A 534 -49.90 -2.83 13.02
C THR A 534 -50.82 -3.05 14.20
N ALA A 535 -51.14 -2.00 14.96
CA ALA A 535 -51.99 -2.14 16.13
C ALA A 535 -53.42 -2.49 15.73
N LEU A 536 -54.00 -1.69 14.81
CA LEU A 536 -55.35 -1.92 14.25
C LEU A 536 -55.31 -1.86 12.72
N SER A 537 -55.78 -2.88 12.07
CA SER A 537 -55.94 -2.97 10.62
C SER A 537 -57.43 -3.23 10.29
N LEU A 538 -58.13 -2.18 9.89
CA LEU A 538 -59.58 -2.21 9.58
C LEU A 538 -59.78 -2.29 8.07
N THR A 539 -60.56 -3.28 7.63
CA THR A 539 -60.98 -3.44 6.23
C THR A 539 -62.48 -3.40 6.15
N LEU A 540 -63.05 -2.42 5.43
CA LEU A 540 -64.45 -2.26 5.22
C LEU A 540 -64.94 -2.95 3.94
N LEU A 541 -66.20 -3.38 3.90
CA LEU A 541 -66.81 -3.97 2.70
C LEU A 541 -66.85 -3.01 1.50
N THR A 542 -66.74 -1.70 1.75
CA THR A 542 -66.64 -0.64 0.71
C THR A 542 -65.26 -0.56 0.05
N GLY A 543 -64.32 -1.42 0.43
CA GLY A 543 -62.94 -1.39 -0.07
C GLY A 543 -62.04 -0.35 0.61
N VAL A 544 -62.51 0.30 1.69
CA VAL A 544 -61.67 1.16 2.53
C VAL A 544 -60.81 0.30 3.46
N HIS A 545 -59.53 0.59 3.49
CA HIS A 545 -58.58 -0.04 4.41
C HIS A 545 -57.89 1.04 5.26
N VAL A 546 -57.88 0.86 6.58
CA VAL A 546 -57.26 1.80 7.52
C VAL A 546 -56.28 1.05 8.41
N THR A 547 -55.01 1.50 8.46
CA THR A 547 -54.00 1.05 9.42
C THR A 547 -53.78 2.14 10.44
N ILE A 548 -53.82 1.78 11.71
CA ILE A 548 -53.56 2.71 12.84
C ILE A 548 -52.38 2.18 13.66
N ALA A 549 -51.41 3.05 13.91
CA ALA A 549 -50.16 2.77 14.53
C ALA A 549 -49.46 1.57 13.87
N GLN A 550 -48.63 1.84 12.89
CA GLN A 550 -47.81 0.82 12.20
C GLN A 550 -46.34 1.13 12.38
N SER A 551 -45.58 0.09 12.67
CA SER A 551 -44.11 0.12 12.81
C SER A 551 -43.52 -1.01 11.99
N THR A 552 -42.43 -0.73 11.30
CA THR A 552 -41.64 -1.69 10.52
C THR A 552 -40.17 -1.57 10.89
N ALA A 553 -39.51 -2.69 11.15
CA ALA A 553 -38.08 -2.74 11.39
C ALA A 553 -37.44 -3.91 10.66
N ALA A 554 -36.36 -3.66 9.93
CA ALA A 554 -35.60 -4.67 9.20
C ALA A 554 -34.10 -4.32 9.17
N LEU A 555 -33.28 -5.36 9.04
CA LEU A 555 -31.85 -5.25 8.70
C LEU A 555 -31.63 -5.95 7.36
N LEU A 556 -31.45 -5.13 6.32
CA LEU A 556 -31.36 -5.58 4.94
C LEU A 556 -29.91 -5.76 4.52
N THR A 557 -29.65 -6.66 3.59
CA THR A 557 -28.33 -6.73 2.92
C THR A 557 -28.27 -5.70 1.79
N THR A 558 -27.09 -5.39 1.30
CA THR A 558 -26.90 -4.46 0.16
C THR A 558 -27.55 -4.95 -1.15
N THR A 559 -27.98 -6.22 -1.20
CA THR A 559 -28.66 -6.83 -2.35
C THR A 559 -30.18 -6.88 -2.21
N ASP A 560 -30.71 -6.65 -0.99
CA ASP A 560 -32.16 -6.58 -0.79
C ASP A 560 -32.68 -5.24 -1.37
N PRO A 561 -33.83 -5.26 -2.05
CA PRO A 561 -34.40 -4.02 -2.53
C PRO A 561 -34.80 -3.14 -1.35
N CYS A 562 -34.33 -1.91 -1.35
CA CYS A 562 -34.84 -0.90 -0.43
C CYS A 562 -36.31 -0.62 -0.81
N PRO A 563 -37.26 -0.70 0.14
CA PRO A 563 -38.62 -0.35 -0.12
C PRO A 563 -38.71 1.12 -0.58
N ALA A 564 -39.55 1.39 -1.59
CA ALA A 564 -39.79 2.77 -2.01
C ALA A 564 -40.32 3.61 -0.82
N SER A 565 -39.77 4.80 -0.65
CA SER A 565 -40.16 5.78 0.37
C SER A 565 -41.59 6.23 0.21
#